data_ef9b5390f312cb4b3338769d894756f9
#
_entry.id   ef9b5390f312cb4b3338769d894756f9
#
_cell.length_a   1.000
_cell.length_b   1.000
_cell.length_c   1.000
_cell.angle_alpha   90.00
_cell.angle_beta   90.00
_cell.angle_gamma   90.00
#
_symmetry.space_group_name_H-M   'P 1'
#
loop_
_entity.id
_entity.type
_entity.pdbx_description
1 polymer ?
#
loop_
_entity_poly.entity_id
_entity_poly.type
_entity_poly.pdbx_seq_one_letter_code
_entity_poly.pdbx_strand_id
1 'polypeptide(L)'
;KDRDWDSYRNHTIGFVFQSYNLIPHQTILSNVELALTISGVDKSERKERAKKALEQVGLGEQVHKKPNQLSGGQMQRVAIARALVNDTDILLADEPTGALDSDTSVQVMELLREVAKDRLVVMVTHNPELADEYATRIVRIQDGKIQADSDPFEVEEASLEKPSHKNMGKASMTF
;
A
#
# COMPACT_ATOMS: atom_id res chain seq x y z
N LYS A 1 -22.17 4.91 6.27
CA LYS A 1 -21.56 3.80 7.02
C LYS A 1 -20.59 3.00 6.12
N ASP A 2 -21.03 2.36 5.02
CA ASP A 2 -20.10 1.65 4.13
C ASP A 2 -19.38 2.63 3.18
N ARG A 3 -20.05 3.68 2.72
CA ARG A 3 -19.45 4.75 1.89
C ARG A 3 -18.34 5.53 2.58
N ASP A 4 -18.42 5.71 3.91
CA ASP A 4 -17.38 6.40 4.68
C ASP A 4 -16.11 5.55 4.78
N TRP A 5 -16.26 4.21 4.89
CA TRP A 5 -15.16 3.27 4.87
C TRP A 5 -14.49 3.15 3.50
N ASP A 6 -15.27 3.20 2.41
CA ASP A 6 -14.72 3.15 1.06
C ASP A 6 -13.95 4.43 0.72
N SER A 7 -14.49 5.59 1.14
CA SER A 7 -13.80 6.88 1.00
C SER A 7 -12.50 6.90 1.81
N TYR A 8 -12.53 6.44 3.06
CA TYR A 8 -11.35 6.35 3.92
C TYR A 8 -10.27 5.45 3.31
N ARG A 9 -10.61 4.24 2.88
CA ARG A 9 -9.67 3.31 2.25
C ARG A 9 -9.03 3.88 0.98
N ASN A 10 -9.82 4.52 0.13
CA ASN A 10 -9.34 5.05 -1.16
C ASN A 10 -8.34 6.21 -1.00
N HIS A 11 -8.36 6.92 0.13
CA HIS A 11 -7.44 8.03 0.42
C HIS A 11 -6.32 7.64 1.38
N THR A 12 -6.46 6.53 2.11
CA THR A 12 -5.50 6.15 3.16
C THR A 12 -4.57 5.04 2.71
N ILE A 13 -5.04 4.08 1.88
CA ILE A 13 -4.29 2.88 1.56
C ILE A 13 -4.15 2.70 0.05
N GLY A 14 -2.91 2.62 -0.42
CA GLY A 14 -2.56 2.19 -1.77
C GLY A 14 -2.14 0.72 -1.80
N PHE A 15 -2.47 -0.01 -2.88
CA PHE A 15 -2.11 -1.42 -3.05
C PHE A 15 -1.23 -1.62 -4.29
N VAL A 16 -0.16 -2.39 -4.12
CA VAL A 16 0.73 -2.86 -5.18
C VAL A 16 0.78 -4.38 -5.11
N PHE A 17 0.54 -5.05 -6.24
CA PHE A 17 0.51 -6.51 -6.34
C PHE A 17 1.62 -7.02 -7.27
N GLN A 18 2.02 -8.27 -7.10
CA GLN A 18 2.98 -8.97 -7.96
C GLN A 18 2.55 -8.98 -9.43
N SER A 19 1.26 -9.15 -9.72
CA SER A 19 0.71 -9.24 -11.08
C SER A 19 0.37 -7.89 -11.73
N TYR A 20 0.85 -6.77 -11.18
CA TYR A 20 0.66 -5.39 -11.65
C TYR A 20 -0.81 -4.93 -11.74
N ASN A 21 -1.74 -5.80 -12.12
CA ASN A 21 -3.18 -5.54 -12.30
C ASN A 21 -3.46 -4.29 -13.16
N LEU A 22 -2.72 -4.14 -14.25
CA LEU A 22 -2.92 -3.07 -15.23
C LEU A 22 -3.94 -3.49 -16.29
N ILE A 23 -4.74 -2.54 -16.77
CA ILE A 23 -5.71 -2.75 -17.85
C ILE A 23 -4.95 -2.75 -19.18
N PRO A 24 -4.86 -3.90 -19.90
CA PRO A 24 -3.89 -4.09 -20.99
C PRO A 24 -4.16 -3.21 -22.22
N HIS A 25 -5.42 -2.87 -22.47
CA HIS A 25 -5.84 -2.09 -23.65
C HIS A 25 -5.84 -0.57 -23.41
N GLN A 26 -5.63 -0.13 -22.19
CA GLN A 26 -5.50 1.28 -21.81
C GLN A 26 -4.03 1.72 -21.76
N THR A 27 -3.79 3.01 -21.93
CA THR A 27 -2.47 3.60 -21.70
C THR A 27 -2.09 3.58 -20.22
N ILE A 28 -0.80 3.71 -19.90
CA ILE A 28 -0.38 3.80 -18.50
C ILE A 28 -0.94 5.05 -17.81
N LEU A 29 -1.10 6.16 -18.54
CA LEU A 29 -1.77 7.35 -18.03
C LEU A 29 -3.20 7.03 -17.61
N SER A 30 -3.99 6.37 -18.48
CA SER A 30 -5.38 5.99 -18.17
C SER A 30 -5.48 4.98 -17.03
N ASN A 31 -4.49 4.08 -16.88
CA ASN A 31 -4.43 3.16 -15.74
C ASN A 31 -4.26 3.90 -14.40
N VAL A 32 -3.46 4.96 -14.37
CA VAL A 32 -3.29 5.79 -13.17
C VAL A 32 -4.49 6.71 -12.95
N GLU A 33 -5.04 7.34 -14.01
CA GLU A 33 -6.25 8.17 -13.93
C GLU A 33 -7.47 7.42 -13.38
N LEU A 34 -7.53 6.09 -13.57
CA LEU A 34 -8.63 5.27 -13.06
C LEU A 34 -8.75 5.35 -11.53
N ALA A 35 -7.63 5.33 -10.80
CA ALA A 35 -7.64 5.46 -9.34
C ALA A 35 -8.25 6.81 -8.90
N LEU A 36 -7.88 7.89 -9.58
CA LEU A 36 -8.45 9.23 -9.35
C LEU A 36 -9.95 9.30 -9.70
N THR A 37 -10.35 8.56 -10.73
CA THR A 37 -11.77 8.47 -11.15
C THR A 37 -12.63 7.81 -10.07
N ILE A 38 -12.12 6.70 -9.51
CA ILE A 38 -12.79 5.95 -8.43
C ILE A 38 -12.89 6.80 -7.16
N SER A 39 -11.86 7.60 -6.87
CA SER A 39 -11.83 8.51 -5.72
C SER A 39 -12.64 9.80 -5.91
N GLY A 40 -13.30 9.97 -7.08
CA GLY A 40 -14.17 11.12 -7.32
C GLY A 40 -13.45 12.44 -7.63
N VAL A 41 -12.15 12.39 -7.95
CA VAL A 41 -11.39 13.59 -8.36
C VAL A 41 -11.98 14.18 -9.63
N ASP A 42 -12.03 15.51 -9.75
CA ASP A 42 -12.56 16.19 -10.94
C ASP A 42 -11.78 15.84 -12.21
N LYS A 43 -12.50 15.70 -13.33
CA LYS A 43 -11.91 15.29 -14.60
C LYS A 43 -10.80 16.24 -15.08
N SER A 44 -10.89 17.52 -14.78
CA SER A 44 -9.89 18.52 -15.16
C SER A 44 -8.53 18.30 -14.50
N GLU A 45 -8.49 17.72 -13.30
CA GLU A 45 -7.27 17.50 -12.51
C GLU A 45 -6.65 16.13 -12.75
N ARG A 46 -7.43 15.11 -13.14
CA ARG A 46 -6.97 13.72 -13.20
C ARG A 46 -5.73 13.53 -14.06
N LYS A 47 -5.75 14.10 -15.28
CA LYS A 47 -4.68 13.92 -16.26
C LYS A 47 -3.35 14.47 -15.75
N GLU A 48 -3.37 15.65 -15.17
CA GLU A 48 -2.17 16.31 -14.68
C GLU A 48 -1.60 15.58 -13.46
N ARG A 49 -2.48 15.18 -12.51
CA ARG A 49 -2.08 14.39 -11.35
C ARG A 49 -1.51 13.03 -11.74
N ALA A 50 -2.15 12.32 -12.66
CA ALA A 50 -1.68 11.03 -13.15
C ALA A 50 -0.34 11.14 -13.89
N LYS A 51 -0.16 12.20 -14.69
CA LYS A 51 1.12 12.46 -15.36
C LYS A 51 2.23 12.71 -14.35
N LYS A 52 1.99 13.56 -13.36
CA LYS A 52 2.94 13.84 -12.27
C LYS A 52 3.33 12.58 -11.49
N ALA A 53 2.36 11.71 -11.18
CA ALA A 53 2.64 10.43 -10.52
C ALA A 53 3.53 9.52 -11.38
N LEU A 54 3.33 9.49 -12.71
CA LEU A 54 4.19 8.74 -13.62
C LEU A 54 5.59 9.36 -13.76
N GLU A 55 5.72 10.67 -13.70
CA GLU A 55 7.01 11.37 -13.67
C GLU A 55 7.81 10.99 -12.41
N GLN A 56 7.17 10.91 -11.24
CA GLN A 56 7.80 10.52 -9.99
C GLN A 56 8.41 9.10 -10.01
N VAL A 57 7.84 8.21 -10.82
CA VAL A 57 8.38 6.85 -11.01
C VAL A 57 9.25 6.70 -12.27
N GLY A 58 9.65 7.82 -12.89
CA GLY A 58 10.53 7.84 -14.07
C GLY A 58 9.88 7.40 -15.38
N LEU A 59 8.56 7.56 -15.53
CA LEU A 59 7.78 7.15 -16.70
C LEU A 59 7.02 8.30 -17.38
N GLY A 60 7.37 9.56 -17.09
CA GLY A 60 6.71 10.75 -17.63
C GLY A 60 6.68 10.84 -19.14
N GLU A 61 7.77 10.42 -19.84
CA GLU A 61 7.87 10.41 -21.29
C GLU A 61 7.11 9.22 -21.95
N GLN A 62 6.60 8.28 -21.17
CA GLN A 62 6.02 7.04 -21.66
C GLN A 62 4.50 6.96 -21.45
N VAL A 63 3.86 8.05 -21.03
CA VAL A 63 2.45 8.12 -20.61
C VAL A 63 1.44 7.54 -21.61
N HIS A 64 1.78 7.56 -22.91
CA HIS A 64 0.92 7.06 -23.99
C HIS A 64 1.12 5.57 -24.31
N LYS A 65 2.13 4.94 -23.73
CA LYS A 65 2.36 3.50 -23.92
C LYS A 65 1.29 2.66 -23.21
N LYS A 66 1.08 1.45 -23.74
CA LYS A 66 0.26 0.42 -23.12
C LYS A 66 1.13 -0.56 -22.33
N PRO A 67 0.58 -1.33 -21.38
CA PRO A 67 1.34 -2.29 -20.60
C PRO A 67 2.18 -3.28 -21.41
N ASN A 68 1.67 -3.76 -22.54
CA ASN A 68 2.41 -4.67 -23.42
C ASN A 68 3.63 -4.07 -24.14
N GLN A 69 3.85 -2.77 -24.01
CA GLN A 69 5.01 -2.04 -24.56
C GLN A 69 6.06 -1.72 -23.48
N LEU A 70 5.89 -2.27 -22.27
CA LEU A 70 6.71 -1.99 -21.11
C LEU A 70 7.39 -3.26 -20.60
N SER A 71 8.56 -3.11 -19.95
CA SER A 71 9.18 -4.18 -19.18
C SER A 71 8.40 -4.46 -17.88
N GLY A 72 8.65 -5.61 -17.23
CA GLY A 72 8.05 -5.96 -15.94
C GLY A 72 8.26 -4.87 -14.87
N GLY A 73 9.48 -4.38 -14.72
CA GLY A 73 9.80 -3.31 -13.78
C GLY A 73 9.13 -1.98 -14.11
N GLN A 74 8.95 -1.66 -15.40
CA GLN A 74 8.18 -0.49 -15.81
C GLN A 74 6.70 -0.65 -15.45
N MET A 75 6.12 -1.83 -15.68
CA MET A 75 4.74 -2.13 -15.28
C MET A 75 4.54 -2.04 -13.77
N GLN A 76 5.52 -2.52 -12.99
CA GLN A 76 5.50 -2.39 -11.54
C GLN A 76 5.56 -0.94 -11.08
N ARG A 77 6.40 -0.12 -11.71
CA ARG A 77 6.44 1.32 -11.41
C ARG A 77 5.12 2.03 -11.75
N VAL A 78 4.43 1.63 -12.81
CA VAL A 78 3.06 2.13 -13.09
C VAL A 78 2.09 1.73 -11.99
N ALA A 79 2.15 0.48 -11.49
CA ALA A 79 1.29 0.02 -10.39
C ALA A 79 1.55 0.81 -9.10
N ILE A 80 2.82 1.13 -8.81
CA ILE A 80 3.20 2.00 -7.69
C ILE A 80 2.66 3.42 -7.88
N ALA A 81 2.84 4.03 -9.06
CA ALA A 81 2.30 5.35 -9.36
C ALA A 81 0.76 5.41 -9.17
N ARG A 82 0.05 4.37 -9.64
CA ARG A 82 -1.40 4.24 -9.45
C ARG A 82 -1.80 4.15 -7.98
N ALA A 83 -1.03 3.43 -7.16
CA ALA A 83 -1.28 3.30 -5.74
C ALA A 83 -1.06 4.63 -4.97
N LEU A 84 -0.11 5.45 -5.44
CA LEU A 84 0.30 6.70 -4.79
C LEU A 84 -0.48 7.93 -5.25
N VAL A 85 -1.17 7.88 -6.41
CA VAL A 85 -1.78 9.05 -7.05
C VAL A 85 -2.87 9.72 -6.22
N ASN A 86 -3.48 9.00 -5.27
CA ASN A 86 -4.45 9.52 -4.32
C ASN A 86 -3.81 10.09 -3.04
N ASP A 87 -2.49 10.23 -3.01
CA ASP A 87 -1.72 10.72 -1.87
C ASP A 87 -1.97 9.90 -0.59
N THR A 88 -1.87 8.59 -0.72
CA THR A 88 -2.16 7.62 0.34
C THR A 88 -1.09 7.64 1.45
N ASP A 89 -1.50 7.51 2.71
CA ASP A 89 -0.60 7.48 3.88
C ASP A 89 0.13 6.14 4.01
N ILE A 90 -0.51 5.07 3.53
CA ILE A 90 -0.02 3.69 3.66
C ILE A 90 0.05 3.04 2.27
N LEU A 91 1.18 2.42 1.95
CA LEU A 91 1.35 1.58 0.78
C LEU A 91 1.50 0.12 1.20
N LEU A 92 0.57 -0.74 0.77
CA LEU A 92 0.66 -2.17 0.96
C LEU A 92 1.20 -2.81 -0.32
N ALA A 93 2.34 -3.48 -0.25
CA ALA A 93 3.00 -4.13 -1.37
C ALA A 93 3.07 -5.65 -1.14
N ASP A 94 2.38 -6.40 -1.99
CA ASP A 94 2.35 -7.86 -1.97
C ASP A 94 3.27 -8.40 -3.06
N GLU A 95 4.40 -8.99 -2.67
CA GLU A 95 5.46 -9.52 -3.55
C GLU A 95 5.86 -8.55 -4.68
N PRO A 96 6.19 -7.28 -4.40
CA PRO A 96 6.35 -6.26 -5.44
C PRO A 96 7.50 -6.54 -6.42
N THR A 97 8.40 -7.46 -6.08
CA THR A 97 9.56 -7.87 -6.90
C THR A 97 9.49 -9.31 -7.39
N GLY A 98 8.47 -10.08 -7.00
CA GLY A 98 8.41 -11.53 -7.23
C GLY A 98 8.38 -11.99 -8.69
N ALA A 99 8.08 -11.09 -9.64
CA ALA A 99 8.07 -11.37 -11.09
C ALA A 99 9.23 -10.67 -11.85
N LEU A 100 10.22 -10.13 -11.13
CA LEU A 100 11.30 -9.31 -11.69
C LEU A 100 12.66 -10.01 -11.58
N ASP A 101 13.58 -9.67 -12.49
CA ASP A 101 15.00 -9.99 -12.35
C ASP A 101 15.65 -9.18 -11.22
N SER A 102 16.86 -9.58 -10.82
CA SER A 102 17.55 -8.99 -9.68
C SER A 102 17.80 -7.48 -9.82
N ASP A 103 18.26 -7.03 -11.00
CA ASP A 103 18.60 -5.62 -11.22
C ASP A 103 17.35 -4.74 -11.20
N THR A 104 16.27 -5.24 -11.79
CA THR A 104 14.98 -4.56 -11.81
C THR A 104 14.34 -4.56 -10.42
N SER A 105 14.52 -5.63 -9.64
CA SER A 105 14.06 -5.72 -8.25
C SER A 105 14.69 -4.65 -7.39
N VAL A 106 16.01 -4.44 -7.50
CA VAL A 106 16.72 -3.36 -6.79
C VAL A 106 16.13 -2.00 -7.14
N GLN A 107 15.87 -1.71 -8.43
CA GLN A 107 15.28 -0.43 -8.84
C GLN A 107 13.89 -0.19 -8.22
N VAL A 108 13.06 -1.24 -8.13
CA VAL A 108 11.73 -1.15 -7.50
C VAL A 108 11.86 -0.97 -5.99
N MET A 109 12.81 -1.67 -5.34
CA MET A 109 13.04 -1.52 -3.90
C MET A 109 13.57 -0.13 -3.54
N GLU A 110 14.48 0.45 -4.35
CA GLU A 110 14.94 1.83 -4.18
C GLU A 110 13.79 2.83 -4.28
N LEU A 111 12.88 2.63 -5.24
CA LEU A 111 11.68 3.45 -5.35
C LEU A 111 10.78 3.33 -4.10
N LEU A 112 10.55 2.11 -3.60
CA LEU A 112 9.76 1.88 -2.38
C LEU A 112 10.44 2.50 -1.16
N ARG A 113 11.76 2.45 -1.07
CA ARG A 113 12.53 3.11 -0.01
C ARG A 113 12.39 4.64 -0.06
N GLU A 114 12.38 5.23 -1.24
CA GLU A 114 12.12 6.67 -1.41
C GLU A 114 10.71 7.03 -0.96
N VAL A 115 9.72 6.24 -1.35
CA VAL A 115 8.32 6.39 -0.92
C VAL A 115 8.18 6.28 0.61
N ALA A 116 8.97 5.41 1.26
CA ALA A 116 8.93 5.18 2.70
C ALA A 116 9.46 6.34 3.54
N LYS A 117 10.06 7.38 2.94
CA LYS A 117 10.48 8.59 3.65
C LYS A 117 9.30 9.43 4.15
N ASP A 118 8.19 9.42 3.42
CA ASP A 118 7.04 10.28 3.67
C ASP A 118 5.77 9.52 4.08
N ARG A 119 5.79 8.18 3.97
CA ARG A 119 4.61 7.34 4.27
C ARG A 119 5.00 5.94 4.73
N LEU A 120 4.06 5.24 5.36
CA LEU A 120 4.26 3.86 5.78
C LEU A 120 4.21 2.92 4.56
N VAL A 121 5.28 2.16 4.34
CA VAL A 121 5.29 1.05 3.37
C VAL A 121 5.29 -0.27 4.14
N VAL A 122 4.27 -1.09 3.91
CA VAL A 122 4.17 -2.45 4.44
C VAL A 122 4.33 -3.42 3.27
N MET A 123 5.36 -4.23 3.29
CA MET A 123 5.66 -5.18 2.23
C MET A 123 5.55 -6.61 2.73
N VAL A 124 4.91 -7.48 1.95
CA VAL A 124 5.00 -8.93 2.10
C VAL A 124 5.97 -9.46 1.05
N THR A 125 6.94 -10.28 1.45
CA THR A 125 7.91 -10.88 0.53
C THR A 125 8.41 -12.22 1.04
N HIS A 126 8.73 -13.11 0.12
CA HIS A 126 9.44 -14.37 0.38
C HIS A 126 10.96 -14.25 0.19
N ASN A 127 11.46 -13.06 -0.18
CA ASN A 127 12.89 -12.81 -0.34
C ASN A 127 13.49 -12.20 0.94
N PRO A 128 14.19 -12.97 1.78
CA PRO A 128 14.74 -12.48 3.04
C PRO A 128 15.88 -11.48 2.82
N GLU A 129 16.67 -11.61 1.74
CA GLU A 129 17.79 -10.70 1.46
C GLU A 129 17.29 -9.28 1.20
N LEU A 130 16.23 -9.12 0.39
CA LEU A 130 15.63 -7.82 0.15
C LEU A 130 14.96 -7.25 1.42
N ALA A 131 14.35 -8.12 2.24
CA ALA A 131 13.77 -7.68 3.49
C ALA A 131 14.86 -7.17 4.46
N ASP A 132 15.95 -7.90 4.62
CA ASP A 132 17.04 -7.53 5.51
C ASP A 132 17.77 -6.25 5.04
N GLU A 133 17.84 -5.99 3.72
CA GLU A 133 18.51 -4.82 3.15
C GLU A 133 17.67 -3.54 3.23
N TYR A 134 16.34 -3.65 3.00
CA TYR A 134 15.49 -2.47 2.78
C TYR A 134 14.53 -2.16 3.93
N ALA A 135 14.17 -3.14 4.78
CA ALA A 135 13.18 -2.93 5.81
C ALA A 135 13.79 -2.33 7.09
N THR A 136 13.05 -1.42 7.73
CA THR A 136 13.37 -0.89 9.06
C THR A 136 12.85 -1.80 10.18
N ARG A 137 11.80 -2.59 9.91
CA ARG A 137 11.22 -3.58 10.82
C ARG A 137 10.80 -4.80 10.05
N ILE A 138 11.11 -5.99 10.57
CA ILE A 138 10.77 -7.28 9.95
C ILE A 138 9.95 -8.09 10.93
N VAL A 139 8.74 -8.48 10.53
CA VAL A 139 7.87 -9.39 11.26
C VAL A 139 7.81 -10.72 10.51
N ARG A 140 8.33 -11.78 11.10
CA ARG A 140 8.26 -13.14 10.53
C ARG A 140 7.02 -13.85 11.01
N ILE A 141 6.20 -14.30 10.05
CA ILE A 141 4.95 -15.01 10.32
C ILE A 141 5.07 -16.43 9.76
N GLN A 142 4.70 -17.42 10.57
CA GLN A 142 4.61 -18.82 10.17
C GLN A 142 3.35 -19.42 10.78
N ASP A 143 2.58 -20.18 9.99
CA ASP A 143 1.33 -20.82 10.41
C ASP A 143 0.35 -19.87 11.14
N GLY A 144 0.27 -18.62 10.64
CA GLY A 144 -0.60 -17.58 11.20
C GLY A 144 -0.15 -17.02 12.56
N LYS A 145 1.09 -17.30 12.98
CA LYS A 145 1.66 -16.81 14.25
C LYS A 145 2.94 -16.00 13.99
N ILE A 146 3.14 -14.95 14.77
CA ILE A 146 4.39 -14.20 14.78
C ILE A 146 5.47 -15.08 15.40
N GLN A 147 6.53 -15.35 14.63
CA GLN A 147 7.70 -16.11 15.08
C GLN A 147 8.84 -15.21 15.55
N ALA A 148 8.99 -14.06 14.92
CA ALA A 148 9.98 -13.07 15.27
C ALA A 148 9.51 -11.68 14.83
N ASP A 149 9.96 -10.67 15.56
CA ASP A 149 9.78 -9.26 15.28
C ASP A 149 11.11 -8.56 15.60
N SER A 150 11.68 -7.85 14.63
CA SER A 150 12.98 -7.19 14.80
C SER A 150 12.91 -5.93 15.67
N ASP A 151 11.72 -5.34 15.81
CA ASP A 151 11.46 -4.15 16.62
C ASP A 151 10.06 -4.27 17.26
N PRO A 152 9.89 -5.20 18.24
CA PRO A 152 8.60 -5.42 18.86
C PRO A 152 8.18 -4.17 19.64
N PHE A 153 6.91 -3.78 19.48
CA PHE A 153 6.32 -2.71 20.27
C PHE A 153 6.24 -3.18 21.72
N GLU A 154 7.00 -2.58 22.62
CA GLU A 154 6.85 -2.77 24.06
C GLU A 154 5.53 -2.13 24.49
N VAL A 155 4.48 -2.96 24.59
CA VAL A 155 3.27 -2.53 25.31
C VAL A 155 3.67 -2.48 26.79
N GLU A 156 3.92 -1.29 27.35
CA GLU A 156 3.81 -1.14 28.80
C GLU A 156 2.47 -1.72 29.17
N GLU A 157 2.45 -2.79 29.98
CA GLU A 157 1.24 -3.29 30.63
C GLU A 157 0.72 -2.21 31.59
N ALA A 158 0.19 -1.13 31.05
CA ALA A 158 -0.63 -0.20 31.77
C ALA A 158 -1.90 -0.97 32.15
N SER A 159 -1.79 -1.64 33.30
CA SER A 159 -2.92 -2.06 34.17
C SER A 159 -4.28 -2.09 33.47
N LEU A 160 -4.57 -3.15 32.75
CA LEU A 160 -5.94 -3.59 32.54
C LEU A 160 -6.48 -4.05 33.91
N GLU A 161 -6.77 -3.11 34.80
CA GLU A 161 -7.65 -3.36 35.93
C GLU A 161 -8.99 -3.83 35.35
N LYS A 162 -9.24 -5.14 35.49
CA LYS A 162 -10.56 -5.70 35.22
C LYS A 162 -11.57 -4.91 36.05
N PRO A 163 -12.63 -4.36 35.45
CA PRO A 163 -13.68 -3.74 36.22
C PRO A 163 -14.21 -4.77 37.21
N SER A 164 -14.04 -4.49 38.51
CA SER A 164 -14.55 -5.35 39.60
C SER A 164 -16.06 -5.43 39.50
N HIS A 165 -16.56 -6.61 39.22
CA HIS A 165 -17.98 -6.95 39.41
C HIS A 165 -18.33 -6.87 40.89
N LYS A 166 -18.63 -5.69 41.40
CA LYS A 166 -19.35 -5.51 42.67
C LYS A 166 -20.33 -4.37 42.54
N ASN A 167 -21.59 -4.72 42.71
CA ASN A 167 -22.80 -3.92 42.82
C ASN A 167 -23.73 -3.87 41.60
N MET A 168 -24.32 -5.03 41.31
CA MET A 168 -25.73 -5.04 40.87
C MET A 168 -26.61 -5.00 42.10
N GLY A 169 -26.91 -3.79 42.58
CA GLY A 169 -27.99 -3.54 43.52
C GLY A 169 -29.33 -3.91 42.87
N LYS A 170 -30.11 -4.73 43.57
CA LYS A 170 -31.49 -5.08 43.27
C LYS A 170 -32.32 -3.82 43.11
N ALA A 171 -32.74 -3.46 41.89
CA ALA A 171 -33.87 -2.57 41.67
C ALA A 171 -35.12 -3.44 41.51
N SER A 172 -35.99 -3.43 42.54
CA SER A 172 -37.29 -4.00 42.57
C SER A 172 -38.20 -3.37 41.52
N MET A 173 -38.75 -4.15 40.65
CA MET A 173 -39.93 -3.78 39.84
C MET A 173 -41.17 -3.85 40.73
N THR A 174 -41.94 -2.75 40.78
CA THR A 174 -43.34 -2.76 41.20
C THR A 174 -44.13 -1.90 40.21
N PHE A 175 -45.04 -2.58 39.48
CA PHE A 175 -46.19 -2.17 38.68
C PHE A 175 -46.09 -0.96 37.76
#